data_76a64d8badb7329264c4ead44b272b86
#
_entry.id   76a64d8badb7329264c4ead44b272b86
#
_cell.length_a   1.000
_cell.length_b   1.000
_cell.length_c   1.000
_cell.angle_alpha   90.00
_cell.angle_beta   90.00
_cell.angle_gamma   90.00
#
_symmetry.space_group_name_H-M   'P 1'
#
loop_
_entity.id
_entity.type
_entity.pdbx_description
1 polymer ?
#
loop_
_entity_poly.entity_id
_entity_poly.type
_entity_poly.pdbx_seq_one_letter_code
_entity_poly.pdbx_strand_id
1 'polypeptide(L)'
;MTDHVPINPCTIPQFTGDLDALEQDKNAITAAAGTFRDAGSNVDSEFQGLSAFYSAPEAAQLFATTKPVKTDSDFFADQLESAATALGEYITEARPIVARLKELQAKATAFSGKISGDAHWKDDGDKIDENNDLIHDVNAAVSAFWAAERTCANKIRALYCAPPLTADDGSHGANMYGYKGEDLNKAQDLPWGSQLEETHRAWEIGYWVKSFV
;
A
#
# COMPACT_ATOMS: atom_id res chain seq x y z
N MET A 1 0.00 28.02 22.64
CA MET A 1 -0.65 26.79 23.14
C MET A 1 -1.25 26.12 21.90
N THR A 2 -0.61 25.10 21.40
CA THR A 2 -1.18 24.27 20.33
C THR A 2 -2.38 23.54 20.94
N ASP A 3 -3.55 23.79 20.39
CA ASP A 3 -4.78 23.16 20.86
C ASP A 3 -4.75 21.73 20.37
N HIS A 4 -4.27 20.80 21.22
CA HIS A 4 -4.18 19.38 20.89
C HIS A 4 -5.58 18.85 20.59
N VAL A 5 -5.77 18.40 19.36
CA VAL A 5 -7.03 17.88 18.87
C VAL A 5 -7.09 16.38 19.19
N PRO A 6 -8.15 15.90 19.90
CA PRO A 6 -8.31 14.47 20.13
C PRO A 6 -8.48 13.73 18.81
N ILE A 7 -8.26 12.41 18.85
CA ILE A 7 -8.46 11.58 17.64
C ILE A 7 -9.86 11.81 17.07
N ASN A 8 -9.90 12.09 15.76
CA ASN A 8 -11.14 12.32 15.02
C ASN A 8 -11.46 11.09 14.14
N PRO A 9 -12.45 10.28 14.51
CA PRO A 9 -12.79 9.08 13.76
C PRO A 9 -13.25 9.36 12.32
N CYS A 10 -13.81 10.53 12.06
CA CYS A 10 -14.32 10.87 10.71
C CYS A 10 -13.23 11.16 9.69
N THR A 11 -12.02 11.45 10.14
CA THR A 11 -10.88 11.78 9.28
C THR A 11 -9.83 10.68 9.20
N ILE A 12 -10.02 9.55 9.91
CA ILE A 12 -9.19 8.36 9.74
C ILE A 12 -9.39 7.83 8.32
N PRO A 13 -8.31 7.71 7.52
CA PRO A 13 -8.43 7.24 6.15
C PRO A 13 -9.07 5.86 6.08
N GLN A 14 -10.09 5.72 5.22
CA GLN A 14 -10.73 4.45 4.94
C GLN A 14 -10.52 4.09 3.48
N PHE A 15 -10.23 2.82 3.23
CA PHE A 15 -10.13 2.31 1.87
C PHE A 15 -11.52 2.28 1.22
N THR A 16 -11.65 2.97 0.10
CA THR A 16 -12.91 3.07 -0.68
C THR A 16 -12.93 2.20 -1.93
N GLY A 17 -11.81 1.51 -2.23
CA GLY A 17 -11.71 0.60 -3.35
C GLY A 17 -12.33 -0.77 -3.06
N ASP A 18 -12.23 -1.66 -4.05
CA ASP A 18 -12.71 -3.03 -3.98
C ASP A 18 -11.54 -4.00 -4.24
N LEU A 19 -11.02 -4.63 -3.17
CA LEU A 19 -9.94 -5.61 -3.27
C LEU A 19 -10.39 -6.93 -3.90
N ASP A 20 -11.68 -7.25 -3.88
CA ASP A 20 -12.19 -8.47 -4.50
C ASP A 20 -12.32 -8.27 -6.01
N ALA A 21 -12.75 -7.08 -6.46
CA ALA A 21 -12.71 -6.72 -7.87
C ALA A 21 -11.25 -6.69 -8.39
N LEU A 22 -10.32 -6.11 -7.64
CA LEU A 22 -8.90 -6.10 -8.00
C LEU A 22 -8.32 -7.51 -8.11
N GLU A 23 -8.76 -8.46 -7.28
CA GLU A 23 -8.35 -9.86 -7.36
C GLU A 23 -8.88 -10.53 -8.64
N GLN A 24 -10.11 -10.19 -9.05
CA GLN A 24 -10.67 -10.65 -10.33
C GLN A 24 -9.86 -10.09 -11.52
N ASP A 25 -9.53 -8.81 -11.50
CA ASP A 25 -8.71 -8.17 -12.53
C ASP A 25 -7.31 -8.80 -12.61
N LYS A 26 -6.67 -9.06 -11.47
CA LYS A 26 -5.41 -9.80 -11.40
C LYS A 26 -5.51 -11.18 -12.06
N ASN A 27 -6.59 -11.91 -11.80
CA ASN A 27 -6.81 -13.22 -12.41
C ASN A 27 -7.03 -13.11 -13.92
N ALA A 28 -7.73 -12.07 -14.38
CA ALA A 28 -7.92 -11.80 -15.81
C ALA A 28 -6.59 -11.47 -16.51
N ILE A 29 -5.71 -10.69 -15.87
CA ILE A 29 -4.36 -10.41 -16.39
C ILE A 29 -3.55 -11.71 -16.52
N THR A 30 -3.60 -12.58 -15.50
CA THR A 30 -2.92 -13.89 -15.56
C THR A 30 -3.43 -14.76 -16.72
N ALA A 31 -4.75 -14.82 -16.93
CA ALA A 31 -5.35 -15.54 -18.04
C ALA A 31 -4.95 -14.96 -19.41
N ALA A 32 -4.91 -13.62 -19.52
CA ALA A 32 -4.44 -12.95 -20.72
C ALA A 32 -2.98 -13.28 -21.03
N ALA A 33 -2.10 -13.33 -20.03
CA ALA A 33 -0.70 -13.73 -20.19
C ALA A 33 -0.58 -15.15 -20.81
N GLY A 34 -1.37 -16.11 -20.29
CA GLY A 34 -1.44 -17.46 -20.88
C GLY A 34 -1.87 -17.42 -22.33
N THR A 35 -2.91 -16.66 -22.66
CA THR A 35 -3.42 -16.52 -24.03
C THR A 35 -2.36 -15.95 -24.98
N PHE A 36 -1.59 -14.94 -24.55
CA PHE A 36 -0.50 -14.37 -25.34
C PHE A 36 0.61 -15.40 -25.62
N ARG A 37 1.02 -16.13 -24.58
CA ARG A 37 2.05 -17.17 -24.70
C ARG A 37 1.63 -18.29 -25.66
N ASP A 38 0.39 -18.75 -25.53
CA ASP A 38 -0.16 -19.79 -26.39
C ASP A 38 -0.28 -19.32 -27.85
N ALA A 39 -0.75 -18.10 -28.09
CA ALA A 39 -0.86 -17.52 -29.41
C ALA A 39 0.51 -17.44 -30.12
N GLY A 40 1.54 -16.92 -29.42
CA GLY A 40 2.89 -16.86 -29.96
C GLY A 40 3.48 -18.25 -30.28
N SER A 41 3.26 -19.21 -29.36
CA SER A 41 3.70 -20.60 -29.56
C SER A 41 2.98 -21.28 -30.73
N ASN A 42 1.67 -21.05 -30.86
CA ASN A 42 0.88 -21.64 -31.96
C ASN A 42 1.32 -21.09 -33.31
N VAL A 43 1.50 -19.76 -33.42
CA VAL A 43 2.00 -19.13 -34.66
C VAL A 43 3.35 -19.73 -35.07
N ASP A 44 4.29 -19.86 -34.15
CA ASP A 44 5.60 -20.46 -34.45
C ASP A 44 5.46 -21.93 -34.85
N SER A 45 4.69 -22.72 -34.08
CA SER A 45 4.52 -24.15 -34.32
C SER A 45 3.85 -24.45 -35.64
N GLU A 46 2.76 -23.74 -35.99
CA GLU A 46 2.07 -23.91 -37.28
C GLU A 46 2.96 -23.53 -38.44
N PHE A 47 3.73 -22.43 -38.28
CA PHE A 47 4.65 -22.03 -39.35
C PHE A 47 5.82 -23.01 -39.53
N GLN A 48 6.38 -23.52 -38.41
CA GLN A 48 7.40 -24.57 -38.47
C GLN A 48 6.85 -25.87 -39.12
N GLY A 49 5.55 -26.17 -38.93
CA GLY A 49 4.89 -27.32 -39.55
C GLY A 49 4.91 -27.29 -41.08
N LEU A 50 4.98 -26.11 -41.71
CA LEU A 50 5.11 -25.96 -43.14
C LEU A 50 6.42 -26.54 -43.69
N SER A 51 7.43 -26.74 -42.85
CA SER A 51 8.72 -27.34 -43.22
C SER A 51 8.58 -28.75 -43.81
N ALA A 52 7.51 -29.46 -43.49
CA ALA A 52 7.19 -30.77 -44.06
C ALA A 52 6.76 -30.70 -45.55
N PHE A 53 6.34 -29.52 -46.01
CA PHE A 53 5.77 -29.33 -47.34
C PHE A 53 6.56 -28.33 -48.20
N TYR A 54 7.50 -27.59 -47.61
CA TYR A 54 8.28 -26.59 -48.32
C TYR A 54 9.78 -26.81 -48.11
N SER A 55 10.48 -27.06 -49.26
CA SER A 55 11.93 -27.27 -49.30
C SER A 55 12.53 -26.38 -50.38
N ALA A 56 13.24 -25.32 -49.96
CA ALA A 56 13.92 -24.39 -50.84
C ALA A 56 15.20 -23.89 -50.17
N PRO A 57 16.17 -23.34 -50.91
CA PRO A 57 17.41 -22.82 -50.28
C PRO A 57 17.18 -21.78 -49.17
N GLU A 58 16.10 -20.98 -49.28
CA GLU A 58 15.69 -19.94 -48.31
C GLU A 58 14.78 -20.46 -47.18
N ALA A 59 14.38 -21.74 -47.19
CA ALA A 59 13.42 -22.28 -46.24
C ALA A 59 13.83 -22.09 -44.79
N ALA A 60 15.11 -22.29 -44.46
CA ALA A 60 15.62 -22.10 -43.11
C ALA A 60 15.48 -20.63 -42.61
N GLN A 61 15.71 -19.66 -43.48
CA GLN A 61 15.55 -18.25 -43.18
C GLN A 61 14.07 -17.91 -43.01
N LEU A 62 13.20 -18.43 -43.86
CA LEU A 62 11.76 -18.23 -43.79
C LEU A 62 11.20 -18.75 -42.44
N PHE A 63 11.53 -20.00 -42.07
CA PHE A 63 11.06 -20.60 -40.80
C PHE A 63 11.63 -19.92 -39.55
N ALA A 64 12.75 -19.22 -39.67
CA ALA A 64 13.29 -18.45 -38.56
C ALA A 64 12.51 -17.14 -38.27
N THR A 65 11.64 -16.67 -39.20
CA THR A 65 10.94 -15.38 -39.09
C THR A 65 9.89 -15.34 -37.98
N THR A 66 9.36 -16.49 -37.55
CA THR A 66 8.33 -16.57 -36.47
C THR A 66 8.93 -16.67 -35.07
N LYS A 67 10.22 -17.00 -34.92
CA LYS A 67 10.90 -17.05 -33.61
C LYS A 67 10.80 -15.75 -32.82
N PRO A 68 11.00 -14.55 -33.40
CA PRO A 68 10.80 -13.29 -32.68
C PRO A 68 9.37 -13.14 -32.15
N VAL A 69 8.35 -13.54 -32.93
CA VAL A 69 6.94 -13.47 -32.51
C VAL A 69 6.71 -14.29 -31.25
N LYS A 70 7.23 -15.54 -31.21
CA LYS A 70 7.15 -16.37 -30.02
C LYS A 70 7.90 -15.73 -28.83
N THR A 71 9.14 -15.28 -29.06
CA THR A 71 9.97 -14.67 -27.99
C THR A 71 9.32 -13.42 -27.44
N ASP A 72 8.78 -12.55 -28.28
CA ASP A 72 8.11 -11.31 -27.85
C ASP A 72 6.80 -11.61 -27.12
N SER A 73 6.06 -12.65 -27.56
CA SER A 73 4.85 -13.09 -26.88
C SER A 73 5.15 -13.67 -25.49
N ASP A 74 6.19 -14.50 -25.37
CA ASP A 74 6.66 -15.03 -24.08
C ASP A 74 7.09 -13.88 -23.16
N PHE A 75 7.90 -12.93 -23.65
CA PHE A 75 8.35 -11.77 -22.88
C PHE A 75 7.18 -10.92 -22.40
N PHE A 76 6.19 -10.64 -23.25
CA PHE A 76 5.01 -9.86 -22.87
C PHE A 76 4.15 -10.59 -21.84
N ALA A 77 3.99 -11.91 -21.99
CA ALA A 77 3.29 -12.75 -21.03
C ALA A 77 3.98 -12.71 -19.65
N ASP A 78 5.32 -12.80 -19.60
CA ASP A 78 6.11 -12.72 -18.37
C ASP A 78 5.93 -11.36 -17.68
N GLN A 79 5.81 -10.25 -18.43
CA GLN A 79 5.53 -8.92 -17.88
C GLN A 79 4.13 -8.86 -17.25
N LEU A 80 3.10 -9.43 -17.91
CA LEU A 80 1.75 -9.49 -17.38
C LEU A 80 1.68 -10.35 -16.12
N GLU A 81 2.34 -11.51 -16.09
CA GLU A 81 2.42 -12.37 -14.90
C GLU A 81 3.12 -11.67 -13.73
N SER A 82 4.19 -10.92 -14.02
CA SER A 82 4.90 -10.14 -13.02
C SER A 82 4.02 -9.03 -12.43
N ALA A 83 3.24 -8.34 -13.27
CA ALA A 83 2.27 -7.34 -12.82
C ALA A 83 1.16 -7.98 -11.98
N ALA A 84 0.59 -9.11 -12.43
CA ALA A 84 -0.42 -9.85 -11.69
C ALA A 84 0.11 -10.34 -10.33
N THR A 85 1.36 -10.79 -10.26
CA THR A 85 2.01 -11.19 -9.02
C THR A 85 2.12 -10.00 -8.05
N ALA A 86 2.56 -8.83 -8.53
CA ALA A 86 2.66 -7.62 -7.72
C ALA A 86 1.30 -7.19 -7.15
N LEU A 87 0.23 -7.28 -7.94
CA LEU A 87 -1.14 -7.02 -7.49
C LEU A 87 -1.61 -8.03 -6.44
N GLY A 88 -1.31 -9.32 -6.63
CA GLY A 88 -1.68 -10.39 -5.68
C GLY A 88 -1.02 -10.20 -4.31
N GLU A 89 0.25 -9.82 -4.28
CA GLU A 89 0.97 -9.51 -3.05
C GLU A 89 0.38 -8.26 -2.37
N TYR A 90 0.10 -7.21 -3.13
CA TYR A 90 -0.56 -6.01 -2.61
C TYR A 90 -1.92 -6.34 -1.97
N ILE A 91 -2.77 -7.12 -2.64
CA ILE A 91 -4.07 -7.52 -2.10
C ILE A 91 -3.90 -8.25 -0.76
N THR A 92 -2.92 -9.15 -0.68
CA THR A 92 -2.63 -9.93 0.53
C THR A 92 -2.20 -9.03 1.69
N GLU A 93 -1.35 -8.04 1.42
CA GLU A 93 -0.87 -7.08 2.42
C GLU A 93 -1.95 -6.05 2.80
N ALA A 94 -2.73 -5.56 1.84
CA ALA A 94 -3.73 -4.52 2.06
C ALA A 94 -4.96 -5.00 2.85
N ARG A 95 -5.43 -6.23 2.66
CA ARG A 95 -6.64 -6.75 3.33
C ARG A 95 -6.61 -6.60 4.85
N PRO A 96 -5.57 -7.07 5.58
CA PRO A 96 -5.51 -6.90 7.03
C PRO A 96 -5.37 -5.43 7.45
N ILE A 97 -4.68 -4.60 6.67
CA ILE A 97 -4.51 -3.18 6.97
C ILE A 97 -5.85 -2.44 6.84
N VAL A 98 -6.62 -2.70 5.79
CA VAL A 98 -7.96 -2.15 5.59
C VAL A 98 -8.90 -2.56 6.73
N ALA A 99 -8.86 -3.82 7.16
CA ALA A 99 -9.62 -4.30 8.30
C ALA A 99 -9.20 -3.58 9.59
N ARG A 100 -7.90 -3.39 9.80
CA ARG A 100 -7.36 -2.66 10.96
C ARG A 100 -7.79 -1.20 10.98
N LEU A 101 -7.78 -0.49 9.86
CA LEU A 101 -8.25 0.91 9.78
C LEU A 101 -9.74 1.03 10.15
N LYS A 102 -10.59 0.08 9.74
CA LYS A 102 -12.00 0.04 10.16
C LYS A 102 -12.15 -0.19 11.66
N GLU A 103 -11.37 -1.11 12.22
CA GLU A 103 -11.35 -1.36 13.66
C GLU A 103 -10.91 -0.12 14.44
N LEU A 104 -9.85 0.55 13.98
CA LEU A 104 -9.34 1.77 14.61
C LEU A 104 -10.35 2.92 14.55
N GLN A 105 -11.07 3.06 13.43
CA GLN A 105 -12.16 4.03 13.33
C GLN A 105 -13.27 3.76 14.36
N ALA A 106 -13.65 2.48 14.54
CA ALA A 106 -14.65 2.10 15.55
C ALA A 106 -14.15 2.40 16.98
N LYS A 107 -12.89 2.09 17.28
CA LYS A 107 -12.27 2.40 18.58
C LYS A 107 -12.19 3.90 18.83
N ALA A 108 -11.77 4.68 17.82
CA ALA A 108 -11.73 6.14 17.90
C ALA A 108 -13.12 6.75 18.11
N THR A 109 -14.15 6.17 17.50
CA THR A 109 -15.55 6.58 17.70
C THR A 109 -15.98 6.33 19.15
N ALA A 110 -15.66 5.16 19.70
CA ALA A 110 -15.96 4.84 21.11
C ALA A 110 -15.23 5.78 22.07
N PHE A 111 -13.94 6.04 21.81
CA PHE A 111 -13.15 6.99 22.60
C PHE A 111 -13.71 8.41 22.52
N SER A 112 -14.05 8.92 21.34
CA SER A 112 -14.69 10.22 21.18
C SER A 112 -15.98 10.34 21.98
N GLY A 113 -16.79 9.27 22.03
CA GLY A 113 -17.99 9.18 22.87
C GLY A 113 -17.66 9.22 24.37
N LYS A 114 -16.58 8.55 24.80
CA LYS A 114 -16.11 8.50 26.20
C LYS A 114 -15.67 9.87 26.72
N ILE A 115 -15.03 10.69 25.86
CA ILE A 115 -14.56 12.03 26.23
C ILE A 115 -15.58 13.14 25.92
N SER A 116 -16.70 12.81 25.27
CA SER A 116 -17.73 13.77 24.89
C SER A 116 -18.33 14.43 26.12
N GLY A 117 -18.26 15.77 26.21
CA GLY A 117 -18.75 16.53 27.36
C GLY A 117 -17.79 16.60 28.54
N ASP A 118 -16.65 15.94 28.50
CA ASP A 118 -15.61 16.01 29.51
C ASP A 118 -14.56 17.08 29.14
N ALA A 119 -14.70 18.27 29.65
CA ALA A 119 -13.77 19.39 29.42
C ALA A 119 -12.37 19.12 30.01
N HIS A 120 -12.26 18.15 30.94
CA HIS A 120 -11.05 17.84 31.70
C HIS A 120 -10.39 16.51 31.26
N TRP A 121 -10.82 15.91 30.13
CA TRP A 121 -10.27 14.64 29.67
C TRP A 121 -8.74 14.70 29.49
N LYS A 122 -8.19 15.89 29.19
CA LYS A 122 -6.75 16.13 29.06
C LYS A 122 -5.99 16.13 30.40
N ASP A 123 -6.70 16.13 31.51
CA ASP A 123 -6.12 16.04 32.86
C ASP A 123 -6.09 14.56 33.35
N ASP A 124 -6.66 13.63 32.57
CA ASP A 124 -6.74 12.20 32.87
C ASP A 124 -5.68 11.44 32.05
N GLY A 125 -4.63 10.96 32.73
CA GLY A 125 -3.51 10.27 32.11
C GLY A 125 -3.94 9.04 31.29
N ASP A 126 -4.90 8.25 31.75
CA ASP A 126 -5.38 7.07 31.07
C ASP A 126 -6.07 7.44 29.74
N LYS A 127 -6.80 8.56 29.70
CA LYS A 127 -7.44 9.05 28.46
C LYS A 127 -6.42 9.64 27.50
N ILE A 128 -5.38 10.29 27.99
CA ILE A 128 -4.27 10.79 27.18
C ILE A 128 -3.55 9.60 26.52
N ASP A 129 -3.23 8.56 27.29
CA ASP A 129 -2.57 7.37 26.79
C ASP A 129 -3.45 6.68 25.74
N GLU A 130 -4.74 6.48 26.01
CA GLU A 130 -5.69 5.88 25.05
C GLU A 130 -5.76 6.69 23.73
N ASN A 131 -5.79 8.02 23.81
CA ASN A 131 -5.75 8.89 22.63
C ASN A 131 -4.47 8.73 21.84
N ASN A 132 -3.31 8.74 22.52
CA ASN A 132 -2.00 8.64 21.89
C ASN A 132 -1.77 7.27 21.25
N ASP A 133 -2.19 6.20 21.91
CA ASP A 133 -2.13 4.84 21.39
C ASP A 133 -2.99 4.69 20.12
N LEU A 134 -4.21 5.25 20.13
CA LEU A 134 -5.07 5.25 18.95
C LEU A 134 -4.45 6.00 17.78
N ILE A 135 -3.87 7.19 18.01
CA ILE A 135 -3.19 7.97 16.97
C ILE A 135 -1.97 7.22 16.44
N HIS A 136 -1.15 6.64 17.34
CA HIS A 136 0.00 5.84 16.97
C HIS A 136 -0.39 4.64 16.09
N ASP A 137 -1.42 3.93 16.48
CA ASP A 137 -1.93 2.77 15.74
C ASP A 137 -2.48 3.17 14.36
N VAL A 138 -3.17 4.31 14.25
CA VAL A 138 -3.63 4.86 12.97
C VAL A 138 -2.45 5.23 12.08
N ASN A 139 -1.45 5.94 12.64
CA ASN A 139 -0.23 6.31 11.91
C ASN A 139 0.51 5.07 11.37
N ALA A 140 0.62 4.02 12.18
CA ALA A 140 1.23 2.77 11.78
C ALA A 140 0.45 2.09 10.65
N ALA A 141 -0.89 2.02 10.76
CA ALA A 141 -1.75 1.40 9.75
C ALA A 141 -1.74 2.19 8.42
N VAL A 142 -1.83 3.51 8.47
CA VAL A 142 -1.78 4.38 7.28
C VAL A 142 -0.42 4.29 6.59
N SER A 143 0.67 4.34 7.35
CA SER A 143 2.03 4.18 6.82
C SER A 143 2.25 2.82 6.18
N ALA A 144 1.75 1.74 6.80
CA ALA A 144 1.81 0.39 6.25
C ALA A 144 1.02 0.27 4.93
N PHE A 145 -0.16 0.91 4.85
CA PHE A 145 -0.95 0.96 3.63
C PHE A 145 -0.18 1.62 2.48
N TRP A 146 0.38 2.80 2.68
CA TRP A 146 1.21 3.47 1.68
C TRP A 146 2.48 2.69 1.31
N ALA A 147 3.06 1.96 2.26
CA ALA A 147 4.21 1.10 1.98
C ALA A 147 3.84 -0.07 1.07
N ALA A 148 2.68 -0.72 1.28
CA ALA A 148 2.16 -1.77 0.42
C ALA A 148 1.88 -1.25 -1.00
N GLU A 149 1.25 -0.07 -1.12
CA GLU A 149 1.02 0.58 -2.41
C GLU A 149 2.33 0.91 -3.15
N ARG A 150 3.33 1.50 -2.44
CA ARG A 150 4.65 1.77 -3.03
C ARG A 150 5.35 0.50 -3.48
N THR A 151 5.28 -0.57 -2.70
CA THR A 151 5.90 -1.85 -3.03
C THR A 151 5.30 -2.42 -4.33
N CYS A 152 3.98 -2.44 -4.44
CA CYS A 152 3.27 -2.87 -5.65
C CYS A 152 3.63 -1.97 -6.85
N ALA A 153 3.49 -0.66 -6.68
CA ALA A 153 3.82 0.30 -7.72
C ALA A 153 5.26 0.15 -8.21
N ASN A 154 6.23 -0.06 -7.31
CA ASN A 154 7.63 -0.22 -7.67
C ASN A 154 7.91 -1.50 -8.45
N LYS A 155 7.25 -2.60 -8.13
CA LYS A 155 7.33 -3.84 -8.92
C LYS A 155 6.83 -3.63 -10.34
N ILE A 156 5.69 -2.95 -10.50
CA ILE A 156 5.13 -2.62 -11.81
C ILE A 156 6.02 -1.61 -12.56
N ARG A 157 6.50 -0.56 -11.88
CA ARG A 157 7.39 0.45 -12.47
C ARG A 157 8.71 -0.14 -12.97
N ALA A 158 9.23 -1.17 -12.30
CA ALA A 158 10.44 -1.88 -12.69
C ALA A 158 10.29 -2.58 -14.06
N LEU A 159 9.08 -3.00 -14.44
CA LEU A 159 8.82 -3.66 -15.72
C LEU A 159 9.12 -2.76 -16.94
N TYR A 160 9.01 -1.44 -16.77
CA TYR A 160 9.32 -0.45 -17.82
C TYR A 160 10.46 0.51 -17.43
N CYS A 161 11.34 0.06 -16.52
CA CYS A 161 12.54 0.79 -16.09
C CYS A 161 12.27 2.19 -15.52
N ALA A 162 11.10 2.43 -14.92
CA ALA A 162 10.80 3.70 -14.28
C ALA A 162 11.48 3.81 -12.90
N PRO A 163 11.88 5.01 -12.46
CA PRO A 163 12.45 5.23 -11.14
C PRO A 163 11.48 4.78 -10.03
N PRO A 164 11.97 4.14 -8.94
CA PRO A 164 11.10 3.68 -7.86
C PRO A 164 10.52 4.86 -7.07
N LEU A 165 9.33 4.64 -6.49
CA LEU A 165 8.76 5.53 -5.50
C LEU A 165 9.44 5.32 -4.15
N THR A 166 9.65 6.41 -3.42
CA THR A 166 10.13 6.43 -2.03
C THR A 166 9.07 7.04 -1.11
N ALA A 167 9.20 6.83 0.20
CA ALA A 167 8.37 7.58 1.15
C ALA A 167 8.76 9.06 1.09
N ASP A 168 7.75 9.93 1.25
CA ASP A 168 7.96 11.37 1.32
C ASP A 168 8.66 11.71 2.65
N ASP A 169 9.72 12.47 2.56
CA ASP A 169 10.51 12.99 3.68
C ASP A 169 10.16 14.47 4.00
N GLY A 170 9.07 14.97 3.40
CA GLY A 170 8.63 16.35 3.51
C GLY A 170 9.10 17.26 2.37
N SER A 171 9.91 16.74 1.44
CA SER A 171 10.37 17.52 0.27
C SER A 171 9.39 17.49 -0.91
N HIS A 172 8.38 16.60 -0.87
CA HIS A 172 7.33 16.45 -1.90
C HIS A 172 7.87 16.23 -3.32
N GLY A 173 8.90 15.40 -3.46
CA GLY A 173 9.53 15.07 -4.73
C GLY A 173 8.62 14.26 -5.66
N ALA A 174 8.87 14.35 -6.98
CA ALA A 174 8.04 13.71 -8.02
C ALA A 174 7.93 12.18 -7.91
N ASN A 175 8.88 11.52 -7.25
CA ASN A 175 8.86 10.06 -7.02
C ASN A 175 8.63 9.73 -5.54
N MET A 176 7.94 10.58 -4.80
CA MET A 176 7.58 10.35 -3.41
C MET A 176 6.10 10.07 -3.26
N TYR A 177 5.75 9.14 -2.37
CA TYR A 177 4.37 8.77 -2.10
C TYR A 177 4.20 8.27 -0.66
N GLY A 178 3.33 8.91 0.10
CA GLY A 178 3.03 8.59 1.49
C GLY A 178 4.22 8.79 2.43
N TYR A 179 3.99 8.75 3.72
CA TYR A 179 4.98 9.00 4.75
C TYR A 179 5.36 7.72 5.49
N LYS A 180 6.47 7.74 6.23
CA LYS A 180 6.81 6.70 7.20
C LYS A 180 6.05 6.92 8.50
N GLY A 181 5.80 5.84 9.26
CA GLY A 181 5.10 5.91 10.55
C GLY A 181 5.82 6.81 11.56
N GLU A 182 7.15 6.79 11.58
CA GLU A 182 7.95 7.67 12.45
C GLU A 182 7.81 9.16 12.15
N ASP A 183 7.57 9.51 10.88
CA ASP A 183 7.37 10.89 10.47
C ASP A 183 5.94 11.35 10.81
N LEU A 184 4.95 10.46 10.63
CA LEU A 184 3.57 10.71 11.08
C LEU A 184 3.49 10.88 12.61
N ASN A 185 4.25 10.10 13.38
CA ASN A 185 4.26 10.21 14.84
C ASN A 185 4.87 11.54 15.34
N LYS A 186 5.67 12.21 14.53
CA LYS A 186 6.24 13.54 14.83
C LYS A 186 5.35 14.68 14.34
N ALA A 187 4.41 14.42 13.45
CA ALA A 187 3.55 15.43 12.87
C ALA A 187 2.48 15.88 13.90
N GLN A 188 2.30 17.18 14.01
CA GLN A 188 1.35 17.78 14.97
C GLN A 188 0.00 18.13 14.34
N ASP A 189 -0.09 18.19 13.02
CA ASP A 189 -1.26 18.67 12.28
C ASP A 189 -1.88 17.56 11.40
N LEU A 190 -1.96 16.33 11.91
CA LEU A 190 -2.60 15.24 11.16
C LEU A 190 -4.13 15.42 11.18
N PRO A 191 -4.82 15.12 10.06
CA PRO A 191 -6.27 15.26 9.97
C PRO A 191 -7.03 14.45 11.04
N TRP A 192 -6.48 13.33 11.47
CA TRP A 192 -7.11 12.44 12.48
C TRP A 192 -6.68 12.73 13.92
N GLY A 193 -5.86 13.76 14.17
CA GLY A 193 -5.44 14.18 15.49
C GLY A 193 -3.94 14.20 15.69
N SER A 194 -3.51 14.68 16.84
CA SER A 194 -2.09 14.74 17.22
C SER A 194 -1.86 14.13 18.59
N GLN A 195 -0.69 13.52 18.78
CA GLN A 195 -0.27 13.01 20.08
C GLN A 195 -0.08 14.17 21.07
N LEU A 196 -0.51 13.96 22.30
CA LEU A 196 -0.27 14.88 23.40
C LEU A 196 1.16 14.69 23.89
N GLU A 197 1.93 15.79 24.00
CA GLU A 197 3.28 15.72 24.54
C GLU A 197 3.27 15.23 25.99
N GLU A 198 4.29 14.44 26.37
CA GLU A 198 4.47 13.90 27.74
C GLU A 198 4.70 14.96 28.82
N THR A 199 4.70 16.24 28.49
CA THR A 199 4.91 17.35 29.43
C THR A 199 3.92 17.36 30.59
N HIS A 200 2.70 16.81 30.39
CA HIS A 200 1.73 16.65 31.47
C HIS A 200 2.12 15.55 32.47
N ARG A 201 2.69 14.43 32.00
CA ARG A 201 3.18 13.33 32.87
C ARG A 201 4.27 13.79 33.85
N ALA A 202 5.20 14.61 33.38
CA ALA A 202 6.29 15.12 34.21
C ALA A 202 5.75 16.07 35.31
N TRP A 203 4.64 16.75 35.06
CA TRP A 203 4.01 17.67 36.01
C TRP A 203 3.27 16.91 37.14
N GLU A 204 2.53 15.85 36.81
CA GLU A 204 1.87 14.99 37.79
C GLU A 204 2.87 14.28 38.71
N ILE A 205 3.95 13.70 38.16
CA ILE A 205 5.01 13.07 38.97
C ILE A 205 5.65 14.12 39.91
N GLY A 206 5.89 15.33 39.41
CA GLY A 206 6.44 16.43 40.22
C GLY A 206 5.51 16.89 41.32
N TYR A 207 4.19 16.81 41.15
CA TYR A 207 3.19 17.16 42.14
C TYR A 207 3.11 16.13 43.27
N TRP A 208 3.12 14.82 42.91
CA TRP A 208 3.11 13.73 43.89
C TRP A 208 4.37 13.72 44.78
N VAL A 209 5.55 13.98 44.22
CA VAL A 209 6.82 14.01 44.97
C VAL A 209 6.84 15.20 45.96
N LYS A 210 6.23 16.35 45.62
CA LYS A 210 6.14 17.51 46.54
C LYS A 210 5.11 17.36 47.65
N SER A 211 4.15 16.44 47.50
CA SER A 211 3.12 16.19 48.52
C SER A 211 3.56 15.20 49.60
N PHE A 212 4.74 14.59 49.47
CA PHE A 212 5.31 13.63 50.42
C PHE A 212 6.57 14.14 51.13
N VAL A 213 6.94 15.41 50.99
CA VAL A 213 8.00 16.08 51.72
C VAL A 213 7.40 17.25 52.53
#